data_064f5a106aee24326da6a17c4c4afe56
#
_entry.id   064f5a106aee24326da6a17c4c4afe56
#
_cell.length_a   1.000
_cell.length_b   1.000
_cell.length_c   1.000
_cell.angle_alpha   90.00
_cell.angle_beta   90.00
_cell.angle_gamma   90.00
#
_symmetry.space_group_name_H-M   'P 1'
#
loop_
_entity.id
_entity.type
_entity.pdbx_description
1 polymer ?
#
loop_
_entity_poly.entity_id
_entity_poly.type
_entity_poly.pdbx_seq_one_letter_code
_entity_poly.pdbx_strand_id
1 'polypeptide(L)'
;FALYYSSSESNDPGKSYRDLFCYTGEQNKERIMFKSNGLDNIWFRNMSTILGGQGVSAPLKSLLDTYETIDGKTIQSLSASEREQYEKDPLYKPRDPRLYATILLPNDNTSISNYTFEPFNPNSSDYVGKSGASRSGYLVKKYIDEQDRASAGGSLDFMIYRYAEVLLDYVECLVETGDWQNP
;
A
#
# COMPACT_ATOMS: atom_id res chain seq x y z
N PHE A 1 9.84 9.78 -20.10
CA PHE A 1 9.27 9.30 -18.83
C PHE A 1 8.71 10.48 -18.05
N ALA A 2 7.73 10.23 -17.17
CA ALA A 2 7.13 11.23 -16.30
C ALA A 2 6.45 10.52 -15.13
N LEU A 3 6.33 11.21 -13.98
CA LEU A 3 5.51 10.73 -12.87
C LEU A 3 4.05 10.58 -13.31
N TYR A 4 3.41 9.56 -12.77
CA TYR A 4 1.98 9.32 -13.01
C TYR A 4 1.11 10.18 -12.12
N TYR A 5 0.12 10.83 -12.70
CA TYR A 5 -0.90 11.61 -11.99
C TYR A 5 -2.30 11.17 -12.41
N SER A 6 -3.12 10.81 -11.45
CA SER A 6 -4.53 10.56 -11.65
C SER A 6 -5.30 11.89 -11.82
N SER A 7 -6.27 11.93 -12.70
CA SER A 7 -7.12 13.13 -12.91
C SER A 7 -7.94 13.54 -11.69
N SER A 8 -8.07 12.67 -10.67
CA SER A 8 -8.83 12.92 -9.44
C SER A 8 -7.97 13.05 -8.19
N GLU A 9 -6.65 13.26 -8.34
CA GLU A 9 -5.71 13.40 -7.20
C GLU A 9 -6.08 14.53 -6.24
N SER A 10 -6.68 15.62 -6.74
CA SER A 10 -7.03 16.80 -5.93
C SER A 10 -7.93 16.49 -4.74
N ASN A 11 -8.71 15.41 -4.79
CA ASN A 11 -9.68 15.04 -3.76
C ASN A 11 -9.25 13.81 -2.93
N ASP A 12 -8.17 13.13 -3.31
CA ASP A 12 -7.70 11.91 -2.67
C ASP A 12 -6.17 11.87 -2.75
N PRO A 13 -5.48 12.42 -1.75
CA PRO A 13 -4.02 12.34 -1.68
C PRO A 13 -3.58 10.86 -1.67
N GLY A 14 -2.73 10.49 -2.59
CA GLY A 14 -2.28 9.11 -2.76
C GLY A 14 -3.06 8.31 -3.81
N LYS A 15 -4.09 8.90 -4.42
CA LYS A 15 -4.82 8.24 -5.50
C LYS A 15 -3.92 7.93 -6.70
N SER A 16 -3.07 8.85 -7.10
CA SER A 16 -2.09 8.60 -8.16
C SER A 16 -1.19 7.42 -7.81
N TYR A 17 -0.71 7.37 -6.57
CA TYR A 17 0.13 6.26 -6.12
C TYR A 17 -0.63 4.92 -6.09
N ARG A 18 -1.92 4.93 -5.67
CA ARG A 18 -2.75 3.72 -5.70
C ARG A 18 -3.02 3.25 -7.12
N ASP A 19 -3.51 4.16 -7.99
CA ASP A 19 -3.89 3.86 -9.37
C ASP A 19 -2.70 3.39 -10.21
N LEU A 20 -1.49 3.87 -9.90
CA LEU A 20 -0.25 3.45 -10.56
C LEU A 20 -0.04 1.92 -10.50
N PHE A 21 -0.53 1.26 -9.46
CA PHE A 21 -0.40 -0.17 -9.21
C PHE A 21 -1.69 -0.96 -9.47
N CYS A 22 -2.63 -0.36 -10.20
CA CYS A 22 -3.88 -0.96 -10.66
C CYS A 22 -3.95 -0.92 -12.19
N TYR A 23 -4.92 -1.59 -12.79
CA TYR A 23 -5.11 -1.56 -14.26
C TYR A 23 -5.29 -0.15 -14.82
N THR A 24 -5.89 0.76 -14.04
CA THR A 24 -6.03 2.18 -14.41
C THR A 24 -4.68 2.84 -14.76
N GLY A 25 -3.63 2.51 -14.03
CA GLY A 25 -2.29 3.08 -14.22
C GLY A 25 -1.32 2.20 -14.99
N GLU A 26 -1.74 1.04 -15.49
CA GLU A 26 -0.81 0.05 -16.04
C GLU A 26 -0.04 0.55 -17.27
N GLN A 27 -0.65 1.32 -18.14
CA GLN A 27 -0.03 1.85 -19.38
C GLN A 27 0.47 3.30 -19.20
N ASN A 28 1.26 3.57 -18.15
CA ASN A 28 1.73 4.91 -17.84
C ASN A 28 3.19 5.15 -18.23
N LYS A 29 3.61 6.44 -18.24
CA LYS A 29 4.96 6.87 -18.61
C LYS A 29 5.98 6.74 -17.48
N GLU A 30 5.56 6.40 -16.28
CA GLU A 30 6.44 6.22 -15.14
C GLU A 30 7.15 4.86 -15.17
N ARG A 31 6.59 3.87 -15.85
CA ARG A 31 7.15 2.54 -16.00
C ARG A 31 8.40 2.57 -16.87
N ILE A 32 9.53 2.11 -16.35
CA ILE A 32 10.78 1.94 -17.10
C ILE A 32 11.02 0.46 -17.37
N MET A 33 11.03 -0.35 -16.32
CA MET A 33 11.20 -1.79 -16.43
C MET A 33 10.10 -2.51 -15.64
N PHE A 34 9.48 -3.49 -16.23
CA PHE A 34 8.40 -4.26 -15.63
C PHE A 34 8.45 -5.71 -16.11
N LYS A 35 7.88 -6.56 -15.30
CA LYS A 35 7.62 -7.95 -15.66
C LYS A 35 6.15 -8.08 -16.00
N SER A 36 5.85 -8.46 -17.24
CA SER A 36 4.49 -8.82 -17.60
C SER A 36 4.14 -10.16 -16.96
N ASN A 37 3.07 -10.15 -16.20
CA ASN A 37 2.51 -11.35 -15.63
C ASN A 37 1.39 -11.86 -16.55
N GLY A 38 1.32 -13.18 -16.68
CA GLY A 38 0.09 -13.84 -17.09
C GLY A 38 -0.90 -13.85 -15.94
N LEU A 39 -1.86 -14.74 -15.94
CA LEU A 39 -2.74 -14.93 -14.78
C LEU A 39 -1.90 -15.27 -13.54
N ASP A 40 -1.93 -14.40 -12.56
CA ASP A 40 -1.32 -14.59 -11.25
C ASP A 40 -2.39 -14.58 -10.15
N ASN A 41 -2.12 -15.25 -9.05
CA ASN A 41 -3.02 -15.37 -7.90
C ASN A 41 -2.81 -14.25 -6.87
N ILE A 42 -2.54 -13.02 -7.32
CA ILE A 42 -2.25 -11.88 -6.43
C ILE A 42 -3.43 -11.60 -5.50
N TRP A 43 -4.65 -11.52 -6.03
CA TRP A 43 -5.85 -11.34 -5.21
C TRP A 43 -5.98 -12.45 -4.16
N PHE A 44 -5.91 -13.70 -4.60
CA PHE A 44 -6.08 -14.86 -3.73
C PHE A 44 -5.05 -14.91 -2.59
N ARG A 45 -3.78 -14.59 -2.87
CA ARG A 45 -2.74 -14.62 -1.84
C ARG A 45 -2.81 -13.46 -0.85
N ASN A 46 -3.26 -12.30 -1.29
CA ASN A 46 -3.13 -11.06 -0.52
C ASN A 46 -4.40 -10.66 0.22
N MET A 47 -5.58 -11.08 -0.26
CA MET A 47 -6.85 -10.69 0.32
C MET A 47 -7.36 -11.67 1.38
N SER A 48 -8.27 -11.18 2.23
CA SER A 48 -8.97 -11.95 3.25
C SER A 48 -9.84 -13.05 2.64
N THR A 49 -10.12 -14.11 3.41
CA THR A 49 -11.06 -15.17 3.03
C THR A 49 -12.47 -14.65 2.77
N ILE A 50 -12.91 -13.59 3.43
CA ILE A 50 -14.20 -12.93 3.18
C ILE A 50 -14.26 -12.38 1.75
N LEU A 51 -13.13 -11.95 1.22
CA LEU A 51 -12.98 -11.42 -0.14
C LEU A 51 -12.52 -12.49 -1.15
N GLY A 52 -12.52 -13.76 -0.78
CA GLY A 52 -12.11 -14.86 -1.65
C GLY A 52 -10.59 -15.10 -1.68
N GLY A 53 -9.85 -14.58 -0.72
CA GLY A 53 -8.41 -14.75 -0.59
C GLY A 53 -7.99 -15.74 0.52
N GLN A 54 -6.71 -15.76 0.83
CA GLN A 54 -6.12 -16.57 1.91
C GLN A 54 -5.17 -15.78 2.84
N GLY A 55 -4.99 -14.47 2.64
CA GLY A 55 -4.18 -13.61 3.51
C GLY A 55 -2.73 -14.09 3.72
N VAL A 56 -2.13 -14.77 2.72
CA VAL A 56 -0.80 -15.40 2.86
C VAL A 56 0.32 -14.37 2.96
N SER A 57 0.19 -13.28 2.19
CA SER A 57 1.17 -12.18 2.19
C SER A 57 0.76 -11.14 3.23
N ALA A 58 1.40 -11.18 4.37
CA ALA A 58 1.07 -10.31 5.49
C ALA A 58 2.22 -9.32 5.78
N PRO A 59 2.01 -8.01 5.59
CA PRO A 59 3.00 -7.00 5.95
C PRO A 59 3.31 -7.04 7.45
N LEU A 60 4.57 -6.78 7.81
CA LEU A 60 4.95 -6.67 9.21
C LEU A 60 4.62 -5.28 9.76
N LYS A 61 4.36 -5.18 11.07
CA LYS A 61 4.18 -3.90 11.76
C LYS A 61 5.38 -2.96 11.58
N SER A 62 6.60 -3.50 11.51
CA SER A 62 7.81 -2.70 11.28
C SER A 62 7.75 -1.94 9.95
N LEU A 63 7.21 -2.53 8.88
CA LEU A 63 6.97 -1.80 7.64
C LEU A 63 5.93 -0.69 7.83
N LEU A 64 4.85 -0.99 8.56
CA LEU A 64 3.84 0.01 8.87
C LEU A 64 4.45 1.22 9.59
N ASP A 65 5.33 0.99 10.55
CA ASP A 65 5.95 2.03 11.38
C ASP A 65 6.97 2.90 10.62
N THR A 66 7.41 2.50 9.41
CA THR A 66 8.26 3.33 8.55
C THR A 66 7.51 4.48 7.89
N TYR A 67 6.19 4.37 7.74
CA TYR A 67 5.39 5.46 7.21
C TYR A 67 5.24 6.56 8.25
N GLU A 68 5.53 7.78 7.88
CA GLU A 68 5.46 8.95 8.75
C GLU A 68 4.01 9.43 8.96
N THR A 69 3.83 10.32 9.92
CA THR A 69 2.58 11.10 10.04
C THR A 69 2.47 12.05 8.85
N ILE A 70 1.29 12.63 8.63
CA ILE A 70 1.09 13.63 7.56
C ILE A 70 2.00 14.86 7.73
N ASP A 71 2.47 15.13 8.96
CA ASP A 71 3.39 16.23 9.29
C ASP A 71 4.87 15.83 9.15
N GLY A 72 5.18 14.65 8.61
CA GLY A 72 6.55 14.17 8.37
C GLY A 72 7.28 13.70 9.64
N LYS A 73 6.57 13.33 10.71
CA LYS A 73 7.18 12.78 11.93
C LYS A 73 7.20 11.25 11.86
N THR A 74 8.32 10.65 12.20
CA THR A 74 8.40 9.19 12.37
C THR A 74 7.58 8.76 13.59
N ILE A 75 6.99 7.58 13.56
CA ILE A 75 6.20 7.05 14.69
C ILE A 75 7.07 6.96 15.95
N GLN A 76 8.35 6.63 15.82
CA GLN A 76 9.28 6.54 16.95
C GLN A 76 9.55 7.89 17.62
N SER A 77 9.45 9.01 16.89
CA SER A 77 9.65 10.36 17.42
C SER A 77 8.47 10.92 18.20
N LEU A 78 7.31 10.26 18.12
CA LEU A 78 6.09 10.67 18.82
C LEU A 78 6.18 10.40 20.33
N SER A 79 5.34 11.07 21.10
CA SER A 79 5.18 10.80 22.54
C SER A 79 4.70 9.35 22.76
N ALA A 80 4.99 8.78 23.93
CA ALA A 80 4.54 7.43 24.29
C ALA A 80 3.01 7.30 24.19
N SER A 81 2.27 8.32 24.60
CA SER A 81 0.82 8.35 24.52
C SER A 81 0.30 8.32 23.08
N GLU A 82 0.91 9.09 22.18
CA GLU A 82 0.51 9.10 20.77
C GLU A 82 0.84 7.77 20.08
N ARG A 83 2.01 7.18 20.38
CA ARG A 83 2.36 5.84 19.87
C ARG A 83 1.33 4.81 20.30
N GLU A 84 0.93 4.82 21.57
CA GLU A 84 -0.10 3.91 22.09
C GLU A 84 -1.45 4.07 21.35
N GLN A 85 -1.83 5.29 20.96
CA GLN A 85 -3.03 5.52 20.17
C GLN A 85 -2.93 4.88 18.78
N TYR A 86 -1.79 5.04 18.09
CA TYR A 86 -1.57 4.40 16.80
C TYR A 86 -1.46 2.88 16.89
N GLU A 87 -1.03 2.32 18.02
CA GLU A 87 -1.02 0.87 18.27
C GLU A 87 -2.44 0.31 18.42
N LYS A 88 -3.32 1.05 19.10
CA LYS A 88 -4.73 0.69 19.27
C LYS A 88 -5.55 0.88 18.00
N ASP A 89 -5.26 1.94 17.25
CA ASP A 89 -5.95 2.29 16.03
C ASP A 89 -4.96 2.86 15.00
N PRO A 90 -4.53 2.07 14.02
CA PRO A 90 -3.66 2.54 12.94
C PRO A 90 -4.24 3.70 12.12
N LEU A 91 -5.55 3.96 12.22
CA LEU A 91 -6.27 5.05 11.55
C LEU A 91 -6.47 6.26 12.46
N TYR A 92 -5.88 6.28 13.66
CA TYR A 92 -6.04 7.33 14.69
C TYR A 92 -5.89 8.76 14.16
N LYS A 93 -4.85 9.01 13.38
CA LYS A 93 -4.63 10.28 12.69
C LYS A 93 -4.07 10.01 11.29
N PRO A 94 -4.25 10.96 10.34
CA PRO A 94 -3.70 10.82 9.00
C PRO A 94 -2.17 10.63 9.01
N ARG A 95 -1.74 9.70 8.18
CA ARG A 95 -0.33 9.37 7.90
C ARG A 95 -0.05 9.60 6.43
N ASP A 96 1.16 9.31 6.00
CA ASP A 96 1.55 9.32 4.61
C ASP A 96 0.51 8.57 3.75
N PRO A 97 -0.08 9.21 2.74
CA PRO A 97 -1.14 8.60 1.92
C PRO A 97 -0.72 7.29 1.24
N ARG A 98 0.58 7.08 1.00
CA ARG A 98 1.12 5.84 0.42
C ARG A 98 0.90 4.63 1.33
N LEU A 99 0.79 4.85 2.65
CA LEU A 99 0.42 3.79 3.59
C LEU A 99 -0.91 3.15 3.21
N TYR A 100 -1.94 3.98 3.04
CA TYR A 100 -3.30 3.54 2.73
C TYR A 100 -3.45 2.94 1.32
N ALA A 101 -2.53 3.27 0.42
CA ALA A 101 -2.46 2.66 -0.90
C ALA A 101 -1.69 1.33 -0.93
N THR A 102 -0.86 1.07 0.08
CA THR A 102 0.01 -0.11 0.15
C THR A 102 -0.53 -1.20 1.06
N ILE A 103 -1.13 -0.84 2.19
CA ILE A 103 -1.54 -1.76 3.26
C ILE A 103 -3.01 -1.56 3.58
N LEU A 104 -3.77 -2.65 3.63
CA LEU A 104 -5.11 -2.66 4.20
C LEU A 104 -4.98 -2.76 5.73
N LEU A 105 -5.48 -1.73 6.40
CA LEU A 105 -5.36 -1.55 7.84
C LEU A 105 -6.58 -2.11 8.58
N PRO A 106 -6.43 -2.51 9.85
CA PRO A 106 -7.56 -2.83 10.72
C PRO A 106 -8.59 -1.69 10.73
N ASN A 107 -9.86 -2.05 10.71
CA ASN A 107 -11.02 -1.14 10.70
C ASN A 107 -11.15 -0.26 9.45
N ASP A 108 -10.28 -0.43 8.44
CA ASP A 108 -10.49 0.22 7.14
C ASP A 108 -11.73 -0.38 6.46
N ASN A 109 -12.71 0.48 6.16
CA ASN A 109 -13.98 0.11 5.52
C ASN A 109 -14.21 0.83 4.18
N THR A 110 -13.21 1.59 3.71
CA THR A 110 -13.39 2.48 2.57
C THR A 110 -12.70 2.01 1.30
N SER A 111 -11.77 1.09 1.42
CA SER A 111 -10.79 0.85 0.36
C SER A 111 -11.10 -0.32 -0.56
N ILE A 112 -11.91 -1.29 -0.14
CA ILE A 112 -12.23 -2.48 -0.94
C ILE A 112 -13.68 -2.91 -0.70
N SER A 113 -14.53 -2.79 -1.70
CA SER A 113 -15.89 -3.38 -1.78
C SER A 113 -16.79 -3.18 -0.55
N ASN A 114 -16.71 -2.04 0.14
CA ASN A 114 -17.44 -1.79 1.40
C ASN A 114 -17.18 -2.85 2.49
N TYR A 115 -16.04 -3.47 2.46
CA TYR A 115 -15.62 -4.47 3.41
C TYR A 115 -14.84 -3.83 4.56
N THR A 116 -15.20 -4.17 5.81
CA THR A 116 -14.46 -3.77 7.00
C THR A 116 -13.51 -4.89 7.40
N PHE A 117 -12.20 -4.61 7.41
CA PHE A 117 -11.17 -5.55 7.82
C PHE A 117 -11.01 -5.55 9.34
N GLU A 118 -11.35 -6.68 10.01
CA GLU A 118 -11.38 -6.79 11.46
C GLU A 118 -10.47 -7.91 12.00
N PRO A 119 -9.15 -7.80 11.83
CA PRO A 119 -8.22 -8.88 12.18
C PRO A 119 -8.08 -9.11 13.69
N PHE A 120 -8.50 -8.17 14.51
CA PHE A 120 -8.41 -8.27 15.97
C PHE A 120 -9.77 -8.50 16.65
N ASN A 121 -10.86 -8.65 15.88
CA ASN A 121 -12.16 -9.04 16.37
C ASN A 121 -12.27 -10.58 16.39
N PRO A 122 -12.36 -11.26 17.57
CA PRO A 122 -12.44 -12.73 17.65
C PRO A 122 -13.63 -13.34 16.91
N ASN A 123 -14.69 -12.56 16.69
CA ASN A 123 -15.88 -13.00 15.98
C ASN A 123 -15.75 -12.86 14.46
N SER A 124 -14.81 -12.07 13.99
CA SER A 124 -14.56 -11.90 12.54
C SER A 124 -13.87 -13.13 11.96
N SER A 125 -14.15 -13.43 10.70
CA SER A 125 -13.40 -14.44 9.93
C SER A 125 -11.95 -14.01 9.64
N ASP A 126 -11.65 -12.71 9.73
CA ASP A 126 -10.31 -12.15 9.57
C ASP A 126 -9.43 -12.29 10.80
N TYR A 127 -10.00 -12.75 11.93
CA TYR A 127 -9.28 -12.80 13.18
C TYR A 127 -7.94 -13.53 13.05
N VAL A 128 -6.86 -12.90 13.49
CA VAL A 128 -5.51 -13.47 13.46
C VAL A 128 -5.50 -14.85 14.16
N GLY A 129 -4.91 -15.82 13.52
CA GLY A 129 -4.92 -17.21 14.00
C GLY A 129 -6.01 -18.09 13.39
N LYS A 130 -7.03 -17.54 12.72
CA LYS A 130 -7.94 -18.36 11.91
C LYS A 130 -7.28 -18.76 10.58
N SER A 131 -7.70 -19.90 10.05
CA SER A 131 -7.23 -20.39 8.76
C SER A 131 -7.56 -19.38 7.64
N GLY A 132 -6.56 -19.02 6.85
CA GLY A 132 -6.71 -18.05 5.75
C GLY A 132 -6.79 -16.59 6.18
N ALA A 133 -6.65 -16.29 7.48
CA ALA A 133 -6.53 -14.90 7.96
C ALA A 133 -5.07 -14.43 7.92
N SER A 134 -4.88 -13.10 7.88
CA SER A 134 -3.57 -12.50 7.97
C SER A 134 -2.88 -12.87 9.30
N ARG A 135 -1.61 -13.25 9.23
CA ARG A 135 -0.82 -13.59 10.42
C ARG A 135 -0.35 -12.36 11.21
N SER A 136 -0.26 -11.21 10.56
CA SER A 136 0.19 -9.96 11.20
C SER A 136 -0.94 -9.02 11.59
N GLY A 137 -2.17 -9.29 11.13
CA GLY A 137 -3.29 -8.35 11.25
C GLY A 137 -3.29 -7.26 10.19
N TYR A 138 -2.46 -7.37 9.16
CA TYR A 138 -2.38 -6.46 8.02
C TYR A 138 -2.43 -7.25 6.71
N LEU A 139 -2.95 -6.64 5.63
CA LEU A 139 -2.98 -7.25 4.30
C LEU A 139 -2.30 -6.34 3.28
N VAL A 140 -1.70 -6.92 2.26
CA VAL A 140 -1.15 -6.16 1.13
C VAL A 140 -2.29 -5.65 0.27
N LYS A 141 -2.31 -4.34 0.00
CA LYS A 141 -3.28 -3.68 -0.87
C LYS A 141 -2.67 -3.27 -2.21
N LYS A 142 -1.36 -3.04 -2.25
CA LYS A 142 -0.63 -2.69 -3.46
C LYS A 142 -0.71 -3.83 -4.49
N TYR A 143 -0.95 -3.51 -5.76
CA TYR A 143 -1.25 -4.46 -6.83
C TYR A 143 -2.56 -5.23 -6.64
N ILE A 144 -3.49 -4.72 -5.85
CA ILE A 144 -4.83 -5.28 -5.73
C ILE A 144 -5.79 -4.43 -6.52
N ASP A 145 -6.44 -5.02 -7.50
CA ASP A 145 -7.52 -4.40 -8.27
C ASP A 145 -8.80 -5.22 -8.11
N GLU A 146 -9.93 -4.57 -7.86
CA GLU A 146 -11.21 -5.26 -7.64
C GLU A 146 -11.71 -6.06 -8.85
N GLN A 147 -11.23 -5.75 -10.05
CA GLN A 147 -11.52 -6.52 -11.26
C GLN A 147 -11.04 -7.97 -11.12
N ASP A 148 -10.00 -8.22 -10.32
CA ASP A 148 -9.42 -9.55 -10.12
C ASP A 148 -10.20 -10.41 -9.13
N ARG A 149 -11.13 -9.83 -8.38
CA ARG A 149 -11.88 -10.52 -7.33
C ARG A 149 -12.65 -11.73 -7.84
N ALA A 150 -13.30 -11.61 -8.97
CA ALA A 150 -14.15 -12.67 -9.52
C ALA A 150 -13.36 -13.90 -9.97
N SER A 151 -12.14 -13.70 -10.43
CA SER A 151 -11.22 -14.78 -10.89
C SER A 151 -10.27 -15.25 -9.79
N ALA A 152 -10.20 -14.54 -8.68
CA ALA A 152 -9.19 -14.68 -7.62
C ALA A 152 -7.72 -14.54 -8.13
N GLY A 153 -7.55 -14.03 -9.35
CA GLY A 153 -6.27 -13.82 -10.01
C GLY A 153 -6.23 -12.51 -10.76
N GLY A 154 -5.11 -12.18 -11.36
CA GLY A 154 -4.93 -10.97 -12.13
C GLY A 154 -3.75 -11.06 -13.06
N SER A 155 -3.62 -10.09 -13.96
CA SER A 155 -2.54 -9.99 -14.94
C SER A 155 -1.76 -8.68 -14.86
N LEU A 156 -1.90 -7.94 -13.75
CA LEU A 156 -1.17 -6.70 -13.54
C LEU A 156 0.33 -6.90 -13.71
N ASP A 157 0.95 -6.03 -14.49
CA ASP A 157 2.39 -6.01 -14.67
C ASP A 157 3.09 -5.58 -13.38
N PHE A 158 4.11 -6.31 -12.99
CA PHE A 158 4.93 -5.96 -11.83
C PHE A 158 6.02 -4.96 -12.22
N MET A 159 5.95 -3.73 -11.71
CA MET A 159 6.96 -2.70 -11.95
C MET A 159 8.23 -3.01 -11.15
N ILE A 160 9.33 -3.23 -11.87
CA ILE A 160 10.66 -3.49 -11.31
C ILE A 160 11.40 -2.17 -11.09
N TYR A 161 11.33 -1.25 -12.06
CA TYR A 161 11.99 0.04 -12.01
C TYR A 161 11.08 1.15 -12.55
N ARG A 162 10.98 2.26 -11.80
CA ARG A 162 10.09 3.38 -12.09
C ARG A 162 10.86 4.69 -12.19
N TYR A 163 10.31 5.66 -12.91
CA TYR A 163 10.89 6.99 -13.02
C TYR A 163 11.06 7.71 -11.67
N ALA A 164 10.19 7.44 -10.70
CA ALA A 164 10.35 7.96 -9.33
C ALA A 164 11.68 7.54 -8.69
N GLU A 165 12.16 6.31 -8.96
CA GLU A 165 13.46 5.83 -8.47
C GLU A 165 14.61 6.58 -9.15
N VAL A 166 14.55 6.81 -10.47
CA VAL A 166 15.53 7.63 -11.19
C VAL A 166 15.66 9.03 -10.57
N LEU A 167 14.52 9.64 -10.17
CA LEU A 167 14.53 10.96 -9.53
C LEU A 167 15.17 10.91 -8.14
N LEU A 168 14.95 9.84 -7.38
CA LEU A 168 15.58 9.66 -6.06
C LEU A 168 17.08 9.43 -6.19
N ASP A 169 17.51 8.57 -7.13
CA ASP A 169 18.92 8.33 -7.44
C ASP A 169 19.61 9.63 -7.88
N TYR A 170 18.93 10.44 -8.69
CA TYR A 170 19.44 11.74 -9.11
C TYR A 170 19.64 12.70 -7.93
N VAL A 171 18.67 12.78 -7.04
CA VAL A 171 18.77 13.59 -5.82
C VAL A 171 19.93 13.11 -4.94
N GLU A 172 20.10 11.80 -4.78
CA GLU A 172 21.23 11.23 -4.04
C GLU A 172 22.56 11.63 -4.68
N CYS A 173 22.71 11.52 -6.00
CA CYS A 173 23.91 11.98 -6.71
C CYS A 173 24.17 13.47 -6.48
N LEU A 174 23.18 14.34 -6.52
CA LEU A 174 23.34 15.76 -6.27
C LEU A 174 23.84 16.04 -4.82
N VAL A 175 23.30 15.32 -3.85
CA VAL A 175 23.73 15.45 -2.45
C VAL A 175 25.17 14.98 -2.28
N GLU A 176 25.54 13.82 -2.82
CA GLU A 176 26.88 13.25 -2.70
C GLU A 176 27.95 14.09 -3.43
N THR A 177 27.61 14.72 -4.54
CA THR A 177 28.53 15.61 -5.28
C THR A 177 28.57 17.03 -4.74
N GLY A 178 27.66 17.40 -3.85
CA GLY A 178 27.51 18.76 -3.34
C GLY A 178 26.82 19.74 -4.32
N ASP A 179 26.27 19.24 -5.42
CA ASP A 179 25.65 20.06 -6.48
C ASP A 179 24.18 20.43 -6.20
N TRP A 180 23.65 20.05 -5.02
CA TRP A 180 22.24 20.28 -4.65
C TRP A 180 21.85 21.76 -4.56
N GLN A 181 22.84 22.70 -4.54
CA GLN A 181 22.58 24.14 -4.52
C GLN A 181 22.32 24.72 -5.93
N ASN A 182 22.64 23.97 -6.99
CA ASN A 182 22.46 24.38 -8.40
C ASN A 182 21.82 23.23 -9.19
N PRO A 183 20.55 22.90 -8.93
CA PRO A 183 19.86 21.81 -9.61
C PRO A 183 19.51 22.13 -11.07
#